data_52752399ede2c3fb60ef1ffc91828689
#
_entry.id   52752399ede2c3fb60ef1ffc91828689
#
_cell.length_a   1.000
_cell.length_b   1.000
_cell.length_c   1.000
_cell.angle_alpha   90.00
_cell.angle_beta   90.00
_cell.angle_gamma   90.00
#
_symmetry.space_group_name_H-M   'P 1'
#
loop_
_entity.id
_entity.type
_entity.pdbx_description
1 polymer ?
#
loop_
_entity_poly.entity_id
_entity_poly.type
_entity_poly.pdbx_seq_one_letter_code
_entity_poly.pdbx_strand_id
1 'polypeptide(L)'
;MVKFSKIDKQLKKELKKVQRNAAKKLQLKSRDWAYFNKVGDYLVSYRININFPDNEFRLTIDPYIKPYIFDDIFWEVFDMASNSQEPMSLRAVGAFTVDSLSLPYRMVKEDWTMEGLDLEKVESKVFEVLSEVHEEVVKLINSFPTFEDFYAYTVKNGPSLVGYDLIGMLLMIHREQYAEALQMAEDLIAKRKFGDFQNKGKWINEYIVDYCKEKLKED
;
A
#
# COMPACT_ATOMS: atom_id res chain seq x y z
N MET A 1 21.29 19.17 -14.66
CA MET A 1 20.28 18.25 -15.25
C MET A 1 20.82 16.82 -15.08
N VAL A 2 20.23 16.01 -14.18
CA VAL A 2 20.69 14.64 -13.91
C VAL A 2 20.50 13.80 -15.18
N LYS A 3 21.57 13.26 -15.73
CA LYS A 3 21.48 12.30 -16.86
C LYS A 3 21.20 10.92 -16.30
N PHE A 4 20.00 10.39 -16.52
CA PHE A 4 19.72 9.00 -16.24
C PHE A 4 20.34 8.12 -17.31
N SER A 5 21.34 7.34 -16.94
CA SER A 5 21.90 6.30 -17.81
C SER A 5 20.82 5.26 -18.10
N LYS A 6 20.57 4.98 -19.37
CA LYS A 6 19.52 4.04 -19.78
C LYS A 6 19.99 2.62 -19.47
N ILE A 7 19.45 2.02 -18.41
CA ILE A 7 19.70 0.60 -18.08
C ILE A 7 19.20 -0.26 -19.24
N ASP A 8 20.04 -1.15 -19.76
CA ASP A 8 19.66 -2.05 -20.83
C ASP A 8 18.63 -3.10 -20.36
N LYS A 9 17.99 -3.78 -21.31
CA LYS A 9 16.90 -4.73 -21.03
C LYS A 9 17.37 -5.94 -20.23
N GLN A 10 18.61 -6.41 -20.48
CA GLN A 10 19.17 -7.56 -19.80
C GLN A 10 19.47 -7.24 -18.34
N LEU A 11 20.17 -6.15 -18.08
CA LEU A 11 20.49 -5.71 -16.72
C LEU A 11 19.21 -5.43 -15.91
N LYS A 12 18.16 -4.85 -16.51
CA LYS A 12 16.85 -4.69 -15.83
C LYS A 12 16.27 -6.03 -15.38
N LYS A 13 16.37 -7.07 -16.22
CA LYS A 13 15.87 -8.41 -15.88
C LYS A 13 16.65 -9.01 -14.70
N GLU A 14 17.97 -8.85 -14.71
CA GLU A 14 18.85 -9.34 -13.66
C GLU A 14 18.62 -8.60 -12.33
N LEU A 15 18.55 -7.29 -12.36
CA LEU A 15 18.21 -6.48 -11.18
C LEU A 15 16.83 -6.86 -10.59
N LYS A 16 15.84 -7.13 -11.43
CA LYS A 16 14.53 -7.62 -10.96
C LYS A 16 14.62 -9.00 -10.32
N LYS A 17 15.52 -9.88 -10.82
CA LYS A 17 15.80 -11.18 -10.18
C LYS A 17 16.45 -10.99 -8.80
N VAL A 18 17.44 -10.12 -8.70
CA VAL A 18 18.11 -9.76 -7.45
C VAL A 18 17.11 -9.25 -6.40
N GLN A 19 16.23 -8.32 -6.78
CA GLN A 19 15.17 -7.81 -5.89
C GLN A 19 14.25 -8.93 -5.38
N ARG A 20 13.84 -9.85 -6.28
CA ARG A 20 13.00 -10.99 -5.91
C ARG A 20 13.70 -11.95 -4.95
N ASN A 21 14.98 -12.22 -5.18
CA ASN A 21 15.76 -13.09 -4.30
C ASN A 21 15.87 -12.48 -2.89
N ALA A 22 16.22 -11.19 -2.81
CA ALA A 22 16.30 -10.47 -1.55
C ALA A 22 14.95 -10.48 -0.80
N ALA A 23 13.86 -10.16 -1.49
CA ALA A 23 12.51 -10.15 -0.92
C ALA A 23 12.06 -11.55 -0.45
N LYS A 24 12.43 -12.61 -1.19
CA LYS A 24 12.12 -14.00 -0.81
C LYS A 24 12.80 -14.43 0.49
N LYS A 25 13.99 -13.92 0.81
CA LYS A 25 14.68 -14.18 2.09
C LYS A 25 13.87 -13.65 3.29
N LEU A 26 13.04 -12.61 3.08
CA LEU A 26 12.07 -12.08 4.06
C LEU A 26 10.67 -12.67 3.90
N GLN A 27 10.51 -13.77 3.15
CA GLN A 27 9.23 -14.41 2.87
C GLN A 27 8.19 -13.49 2.17
N LEU A 28 8.64 -12.41 1.54
CA LEU A 28 7.77 -11.52 0.78
C LEU A 28 7.37 -12.19 -0.55
N LYS A 29 6.09 -12.13 -0.88
CA LYS A 29 5.56 -12.47 -2.20
C LYS A 29 5.85 -11.32 -3.16
N SER A 30 5.82 -11.59 -4.46
CA SER A 30 6.01 -10.55 -5.47
C SER A 30 4.97 -10.61 -6.58
N ARG A 31 4.46 -9.45 -6.97
CA ARG A 31 3.60 -9.26 -8.14
C ARG A 31 3.88 -7.90 -8.75
N ASP A 32 4.13 -7.86 -10.04
CA ASP A 32 4.44 -6.66 -10.79
C ASP A 32 5.60 -5.85 -10.19
N TRP A 33 5.30 -4.71 -9.58
CA TRP A 33 6.27 -3.83 -8.92
C TRP A 33 6.35 -4.04 -7.41
N ALA A 34 5.39 -4.76 -6.80
CA ALA A 34 5.24 -4.87 -5.35
C ALA A 34 5.86 -6.16 -4.80
N TYR A 35 6.49 -6.03 -3.65
CA TYR A 35 6.91 -7.10 -2.77
C TYR A 35 6.12 -6.98 -1.47
N PHE A 36 5.36 -8.01 -1.06
CA PHE A 36 4.36 -7.85 -0.02
C PHE A 36 4.16 -9.12 0.83
N ASN A 37 3.67 -8.91 2.05
CA ASN A 37 3.18 -9.97 2.93
C ASN A 37 2.15 -9.40 3.91
N LYS A 38 1.48 -10.30 4.67
CA LYS A 38 0.68 -9.94 5.82
C LYS A 38 1.54 -9.98 7.08
N VAL A 39 1.51 -8.91 7.88
CA VAL A 39 2.17 -8.78 9.18
C VAL A 39 1.10 -8.42 10.21
N GLY A 40 0.80 -9.34 11.13
CA GLY A 40 -0.37 -9.19 12.00
C GLY A 40 -1.63 -8.97 11.17
N ASP A 41 -2.37 -7.91 11.46
CA ASP A 41 -3.60 -7.54 10.74
C ASP A 41 -3.36 -6.53 9.61
N TYR A 42 -2.11 -6.32 9.20
CA TYR A 42 -1.75 -5.36 8.16
C TYR A 42 -1.20 -6.04 6.91
N LEU A 43 -1.56 -5.51 5.74
CA LEU A 43 -0.81 -5.72 4.52
C LEU A 43 0.39 -4.77 4.54
N VAL A 44 1.59 -5.31 4.39
CA VAL A 44 2.79 -4.54 4.12
C VAL A 44 3.22 -4.75 2.67
N SER A 45 3.63 -3.69 2.00
CA SER A 45 4.18 -3.81 0.66
C SER A 45 5.34 -2.83 0.45
N TYR A 46 6.24 -3.20 -0.44
CA TYR A 46 7.46 -2.46 -0.74
C TYR A 46 7.59 -2.28 -2.24
N ARG A 47 7.94 -1.07 -2.67
CA ARG A 47 8.48 -0.82 -4.00
C ARG A 47 9.99 -0.72 -3.87
N ILE A 48 10.71 -1.53 -4.64
CA ILE A 48 12.18 -1.52 -4.66
C ILE A 48 12.61 -0.96 -6.01
N ASN A 49 13.33 0.15 -6.01
CA ASN A 49 13.86 0.77 -7.23
C ASN A 49 15.38 0.78 -7.18
N ILE A 50 16.00 0.30 -8.26
CA ILE A 50 17.45 0.41 -8.48
C ILE A 50 17.65 1.22 -9.76
N ASN A 51 18.41 2.28 -9.67
CA ASN A 51 18.76 3.13 -10.81
C ASN A 51 20.21 3.65 -10.68
N PHE A 52 20.70 4.27 -11.75
CA PHE A 52 22.08 4.77 -11.83
C PHE A 52 22.09 6.22 -12.34
N PRO A 53 21.61 7.18 -11.52
CA PRO A 53 21.77 8.58 -11.88
C PRO A 53 23.25 8.94 -11.90
N ASP A 54 23.68 9.64 -12.95
CA ASP A 54 25.08 10.01 -13.15
C ASP A 54 26.07 8.84 -13.08
N ASN A 55 25.58 7.62 -13.42
CA ASN A 55 26.29 6.33 -13.41
C ASN A 55 26.65 5.82 -12.00
N GLU A 56 26.02 6.32 -10.95
CA GLU A 56 26.17 5.84 -9.57
C GLU A 56 25.00 4.98 -9.15
N PHE A 57 25.23 3.90 -8.44
CA PHE A 57 24.19 3.03 -7.90
C PHE A 57 23.31 3.79 -6.90
N ARG A 58 21.99 3.66 -7.07
CA ARG A 58 21.01 4.16 -6.12
C ARG A 58 19.93 3.10 -5.90
N LEU A 59 19.75 2.70 -4.66
CA LEU A 59 18.66 1.86 -4.17
C LEU A 59 17.65 2.73 -3.42
N THR A 60 16.37 2.61 -3.79
CA THR A 60 15.27 3.24 -3.04
C THR A 60 14.25 2.16 -2.68
N ILE A 61 13.81 2.16 -1.43
CA ILE A 61 12.75 1.29 -0.93
C ILE A 61 11.63 2.15 -0.37
N ASP A 62 10.45 2.04 -0.96
CA ASP A 62 9.23 2.75 -0.54
C ASP A 62 8.33 1.75 0.19
N PRO A 63 8.16 1.83 1.52
CA PRO A 63 7.26 0.97 2.27
C PRO A 63 5.84 1.53 2.31
N TYR A 64 4.86 0.62 2.29
CA TYR A 64 3.43 0.92 2.36
C TYR A 64 2.75 -0.03 3.33
N ILE A 65 1.77 0.48 4.09
CA ILE A 65 0.98 -0.31 5.03
C ILE A 65 -0.50 0.04 4.93
N LYS A 66 -1.37 -0.95 5.16
CA LYS A 66 -2.80 -0.76 5.39
C LYS A 66 -3.39 -1.90 6.21
N PRO A 67 -4.45 -1.68 7.00
CA PRO A 67 -5.19 -2.77 7.61
C PRO A 67 -5.72 -3.73 6.55
N TYR A 68 -5.49 -5.03 6.75
CA TYR A 68 -5.87 -6.06 5.78
C TYR A 68 -7.39 -6.15 5.59
N ILE A 69 -8.14 -5.97 6.68
CA ILE A 69 -9.60 -6.04 6.71
C ILE A 69 -10.27 -4.90 5.92
N PHE A 70 -9.59 -3.76 5.71
CA PHE A 70 -10.22 -2.62 5.04
C PHE A 70 -10.54 -2.90 3.57
N ASP A 71 -9.75 -3.73 2.90
CA ASP A 71 -10.11 -4.17 1.55
C ASP A 71 -11.36 -5.07 1.55
N ASP A 72 -11.53 -5.94 2.56
CA ASP A 72 -12.70 -6.80 2.65
C ASP A 72 -13.98 -5.99 2.86
N ILE A 73 -13.95 -5.02 3.78
CA ILE A 73 -15.06 -4.11 4.02
C ILE A 73 -15.36 -3.26 2.78
N PHE A 74 -14.30 -2.71 2.15
CA PHE A 74 -14.45 -1.94 0.93
C PHE A 74 -15.13 -2.76 -0.18
N TRP A 75 -14.70 -4.00 -0.41
CA TRP A 75 -15.27 -4.85 -1.44
C TRP A 75 -16.69 -5.29 -1.11
N GLU A 76 -17.02 -5.54 0.15
CA GLU A 76 -18.38 -5.82 0.59
C GLU A 76 -19.30 -4.64 0.29
N VAL A 77 -18.93 -3.45 0.76
CA VAL A 77 -19.67 -2.20 0.52
C VAL A 77 -19.80 -1.89 -0.97
N PHE A 78 -18.76 -2.15 -1.76
CA PHE A 78 -18.66 -1.74 -3.17
C PHE A 78 -19.24 -2.77 -4.16
N ASP A 79 -20.00 -3.76 -3.67
CA ASP A 79 -20.60 -4.85 -4.47
C ASP A 79 -19.55 -5.68 -5.24
N MET A 80 -18.40 -5.95 -4.56
CA MET A 80 -17.27 -6.71 -5.06
C MET A 80 -16.79 -7.76 -4.03
N ALA A 81 -17.67 -8.26 -3.17
CA ALA A 81 -17.33 -9.12 -2.03
C ALA A 81 -16.53 -10.39 -2.42
N SER A 82 -16.71 -10.91 -3.65
CA SER A 82 -15.94 -12.04 -4.17
C SER A 82 -14.42 -11.80 -4.20
N ASN A 83 -13.98 -10.54 -4.26
CA ASN A 83 -12.55 -10.19 -4.24
C ASN A 83 -11.84 -10.58 -2.94
N SER A 84 -12.57 -10.78 -1.84
CA SER A 84 -12.01 -11.26 -0.57
C SER A 84 -11.38 -12.65 -0.68
N GLN A 85 -11.84 -13.46 -1.64
CA GLN A 85 -11.33 -14.82 -1.91
C GLN A 85 -10.14 -14.82 -2.89
N GLU A 86 -9.83 -13.70 -3.51
CA GLU A 86 -8.74 -13.57 -4.46
C GLU A 86 -7.36 -13.59 -3.76
N PRO A 87 -6.29 -13.94 -4.48
CA PRO A 87 -4.94 -13.93 -3.93
C PRO A 87 -4.58 -12.56 -3.33
N MET A 88 -3.77 -12.58 -2.25
CA MET A 88 -3.27 -11.36 -1.57
C MET A 88 -2.68 -10.32 -2.53
N SER A 89 -2.18 -10.74 -3.70
CA SER A 89 -1.66 -9.82 -4.71
C SER A 89 -2.69 -8.81 -5.20
N LEU A 90 -4.00 -9.16 -5.18
CA LEU A 90 -5.06 -8.21 -5.53
C LEU A 90 -5.02 -7.00 -4.59
N ARG A 91 -4.86 -7.24 -3.27
CA ARG A 91 -4.77 -6.17 -2.26
C ARG A 91 -3.53 -5.29 -2.45
N ALA A 92 -2.43 -5.87 -2.94
CA ALA A 92 -1.16 -5.15 -3.08
C ALA A 92 -1.05 -4.30 -4.36
N VAL A 93 -1.68 -4.75 -5.47
CA VAL A 93 -1.52 -4.12 -6.80
C VAL A 93 -2.83 -3.95 -7.57
N GLY A 94 -3.97 -4.31 -7.00
CA GLY A 94 -5.28 -4.17 -7.64
C GLY A 94 -5.73 -2.72 -7.78
N ALA A 95 -6.55 -2.44 -8.80
CA ALA A 95 -7.07 -1.10 -9.05
C ALA A 95 -8.20 -0.71 -8.08
N PHE A 96 -8.96 -1.70 -7.57
CA PHE A 96 -10.06 -1.50 -6.64
C PHE A 96 -9.66 -2.04 -5.27
N THR A 97 -8.81 -1.30 -4.59
CA THR A 97 -8.33 -1.58 -3.25
C THR A 97 -8.18 -0.28 -2.48
N VAL A 98 -8.28 -0.34 -1.17
CA VAL A 98 -8.05 0.82 -0.30
C VAL A 98 -6.59 1.28 -0.43
N ASP A 99 -6.37 2.59 -0.45
CA ASP A 99 -5.04 3.15 -0.50
C ASP A 99 -4.21 2.75 0.72
N SER A 100 -2.95 2.40 0.46
CA SER A 100 -1.99 2.13 1.52
C SER A 100 -1.31 3.42 1.98
N LEU A 101 -1.10 3.56 3.29
CA LEU A 101 -0.26 4.62 3.81
C LEU A 101 1.17 4.45 3.31
N SER A 102 1.68 5.45 2.61
CA SER A 102 3.09 5.53 2.24
C SER A 102 3.90 5.99 3.44
N LEU A 103 4.91 5.22 3.81
CA LEU A 103 5.86 5.59 4.86
C LEU A 103 7.08 6.27 4.26
N PRO A 104 7.93 6.92 5.07
CA PRO A 104 9.17 7.50 4.59
C PRO A 104 10.03 6.46 3.85
N TYR A 105 10.46 6.78 2.64
CA TYR A 105 11.32 5.91 1.86
C TYR A 105 12.75 5.87 2.41
N ARG A 106 13.43 4.74 2.22
CA ARG A 106 14.87 4.60 2.47
C ARG A 106 15.61 4.69 1.15
N MET A 107 16.65 5.55 1.08
CA MET A 107 17.52 5.66 -0.07
C MET A 107 18.98 5.46 0.34
N VAL A 108 19.66 4.60 -0.41
CA VAL A 108 21.10 4.32 -0.25
C VAL A 108 21.78 4.58 -1.60
N LYS A 109 22.98 5.13 -1.54
CA LYS A 109 23.87 5.36 -2.68
C LYS A 109 25.17 4.63 -2.45
N GLU A 110 25.73 4.08 -3.52
CA GLU A 110 27.05 3.47 -3.53
C GLU A 110 27.81 3.96 -4.77
N ASP A 111 29.11 3.95 -4.75
CA ASP A 111 30.00 4.34 -5.85
C ASP A 111 30.10 3.29 -6.98
N TRP A 112 29.16 2.32 -6.98
CA TRP A 112 29.13 1.28 -8.00
C TRP A 112 28.52 1.81 -9.30
N THR A 113 29.16 1.44 -10.39
CA THR A 113 28.71 1.80 -11.74
C THR A 113 27.98 0.62 -12.40
N MET A 114 27.27 0.89 -13.50
CA MET A 114 26.65 -0.20 -14.28
C MET A 114 27.66 -1.13 -14.92
N GLU A 115 28.83 -0.62 -15.29
CA GLU A 115 29.89 -1.40 -15.91
C GLU A 115 30.60 -2.26 -14.85
N GLY A 116 30.57 -3.58 -15.05
CA GLY A 116 31.14 -4.54 -14.10
C GLY A 116 30.38 -4.67 -12.77
N LEU A 117 29.09 -4.32 -12.77
CA LEU A 117 28.25 -4.43 -11.58
C LEU A 117 28.19 -5.85 -11.02
N ASP A 118 28.60 -6.02 -9.78
CA ASP A 118 28.51 -7.28 -9.04
C ASP A 118 27.08 -7.48 -8.51
N LEU A 119 26.33 -8.40 -9.15
CA LEU A 119 24.95 -8.68 -8.81
C LEU A 119 24.76 -9.35 -7.45
N GLU A 120 25.74 -10.11 -6.95
CA GLU A 120 25.70 -10.72 -5.62
C GLU A 120 25.84 -9.66 -4.53
N LYS A 121 26.74 -8.70 -4.76
CA LYS A 121 26.90 -7.53 -3.90
C LYS A 121 25.63 -6.67 -3.88
N VAL A 122 24.99 -6.46 -5.04
CA VAL A 122 23.70 -5.76 -5.14
C VAL A 122 22.61 -6.52 -4.38
N GLU A 123 22.52 -7.85 -4.53
CA GLU A 123 21.51 -8.65 -3.81
C GLU A 123 21.69 -8.54 -2.30
N SER A 124 22.94 -8.61 -1.82
CA SER A 124 23.26 -8.48 -0.41
C SER A 124 22.86 -7.10 0.14
N LYS A 125 23.14 -6.03 -0.61
CA LYS A 125 22.76 -4.66 -0.22
C LYS A 125 21.23 -4.47 -0.23
N VAL A 126 20.53 -4.98 -1.23
CA VAL A 126 19.06 -4.91 -1.27
C VAL A 126 18.47 -5.66 -0.08
N PHE A 127 19.00 -6.84 0.26
CA PHE A 127 18.53 -7.62 1.40
C PHE A 127 18.78 -6.89 2.73
N GLU A 128 19.96 -6.35 2.93
CA GLU A 128 20.35 -5.57 4.12
C GLU A 128 19.37 -4.42 4.35
N VAL A 129 19.24 -3.53 3.36
CA VAL A 129 18.40 -2.33 3.48
C VAL A 129 16.90 -2.69 3.58
N LEU A 130 16.45 -3.71 2.84
CA LEU A 130 15.06 -4.17 2.91
C LEU A 130 14.75 -4.78 4.28
N SER A 131 15.69 -5.50 4.91
CA SER A 131 15.53 -6.06 6.25
C SER A 131 15.37 -4.97 7.30
N GLU A 132 16.24 -3.94 7.27
CA GLU A 132 16.16 -2.79 8.17
C GLU A 132 14.80 -2.08 8.05
N VAL A 133 14.39 -1.78 6.81
CA VAL A 133 13.09 -1.13 6.55
C VAL A 133 11.93 -2.02 7.01
N HIS A 134 12.01 -3.33 6.78
CA HIS A 134 10.98 -4.27 7.22
C HIS A 134 10.86 -4.30 8.75
N GLU A 135 11.97 -4.34 9.48
CA GLU A 135 11.98 -4.29 10.94
C GLU A 135 11.37 -2.97 11.48
N GLU A 136 11.68 -1.84 10.86
CA GLU A 136 11.10 -0.54 11.21
C GLU A 136 9.58 -0.54 10.98
N VAL A 137 9.11 -1.09 9.86
CA VAL A 137 7.67 -1.22 9.55
C VAL A 137 6.97 -2.15 10.55
N VAL A 138 7.57 -3.27 10.91
CA VAL A 138 7.02 -4.19 11.93
C VAL A 138 6.94 -3.51 13.29
N LYS A 139 7.96 -2.77 13.70
CA LYS A 139 7.94 -1.99 14.95
C LYS A 139 6.83 -0.94 14.94
N LEU A 140 6.65 -0.24 13.82
CA LEU A 140 5.57 0.75 13.67
C LEU A 140 4.19 0.09 13.77
N ILE A 141 3.95 -1.02 13.07
CA ILE A 141 2.68 -1.77 13.14
C ILE A 141 2.39 -2.20 14.59
N ASN A 142 3.39 -2.72 15.30
CA ASN A 142 3.25 -3.14 16.68
C ASN A 142 2.99 -1.97 17.65
N SER A 143 3.20 -0.71 17.22
CA SER A 143 2.86 0.48 17.99
C SER A 143 1.39 0.92 17.83
N PHE A 144 0.61 0.24 16.99
CA PHE A 144 -0.81 0.48 16.80
C PHE A 144 -1.62 -0.61 17.54
N PRO A 145 -2.04 -0.39 18.80
CA PRO A 145 -2.90 -1.32 19.52
C PRO A 145 -4.25 -1.57 18.83
N THR A 146 -4.75 -0.54 18.12
CA THR A 146 -6.03 -0.57 17.41
C THR A 146 -5.93 0.04 16.02
N PHE A 147 -6.94 -0.16 15.19
CA PHE A 147 -7.02 0.49 13.88
C PHE A 147 -7.30 2.00 13.98
N GLU A 148 -7.84 2.49 15.11
CA GLU A 148 -7.97 3.91 15.41
C GLU A 148 -6.61 4.58 15.57
N ASP A 149 -5.66 3.91 16.22
CA ASP A 149 -4.29 4.42 16.36
C ASP A 149 -3.61 4.51 15.00
N PHE A 150 -3.81 3.49 14.14
CA PHE A 150 -3.37 3.55 12.75
C PHE A 150 -4.01 4.71 11.98
N TYR A 151 -5.33 4.89 12.10
CA TYR A 151 -6.04 5.98 11.43
C TYR A 151 -5.55 7.35 11.90
N ALA A 152 -5.43 7.55 13.22
CA ALA A 152 -4.90 8.79 13.79
C ALA A 152 -3.46 9.08 13.32
N TYR A 153 -2.62 8.05 13.25
CA TYR A 153 -1.28 8.15 12.69
C TYR A 153 -1.32 8.54 11.21
N THR A 154 -2.22 7.93 10.44
CA THR A 154 -2.38 8.17 9.00
C THR A 154 -2.79 9.61 8.71
N VAL A 155 -3.77 10.12 9.44
CA VAL A 155 -4.25 11.53 9.34
C VAL A 155 -3.13 12.51 9.67
N LYS A 156 -2.30 12.20 10.66
CA LYS A 156 -1.21 13.08 11.12
C LYS A 156 0.00 13.07 10.18
N ASN A 157 0.36 11.92 9.60
CA ASN A 157 1.65 11.72 8.95
C ASN A 157 1.55 11.41 7.46
N GLY A 158 0.37 11.10 6.97
CA GLY A 158 0.16 10.78 5.56
C GLY A 158 0.10 12.03 4.66
N PRO A 159 0.26 11.86 3.35
CA PRO A 159 0.14 12.96 2.40
C PRO A 159 -1.30 13.48 2.35
N SER A 160 -1.47 14.79 2.29
CA SER A 160 -2.76 15.51 2.38
C SER A 160 -3.81 15.18 1.29
N LEU A 161 -3.50 14.31 0.35
CA LEU A 161 -4.33 13.99 -0.82
C LEU A 161 -4.89 12.56 -0.81
N VAL A 162 -4.62 11.77 0.24
CA VAL A 162 -5.09 10.37 0.30
C VAL A 162 -6.50 10.33 0.88
N GLY A 163 -7.33 9.42 0.40
CA GLY A 163 -8.71 9.19 0.80
C GLY A 163 -8.92 8.87 2.27
N TYR A 164 -8.47 9.76 3.17
CA TYR A 164 -8.67 9.62 4.63
C TYR A 164 -10.15 9.50 4.97
N ASP A 165 -11.01 10.20 4.21
CA ASP A 165 -12.45 10.12 4.37
C ASP A 165 -12.94 8.67 4.18
N LEU A 166 -12.48 7.97 3.13
CA LEU A 166 -12.82 6.57 2.91
C LEU A 166 -12.29 5.67 4.04
N ILE A 167 -11.02 5.81 4.42
CA ILE A 167 -10.43 5.01 5.51
C ILE A 167 -11.19 5.23 6.82
N GLY A 168 -11.59 6.47 7.12
CA GLY A 168 -12.39 6.81 8.29
C GLY A 168 -13.76 6.14 8.27
N MET A 169 -14.47 6.18 7.13
CA MET A 169 -15.77 5.52 6.99
C MET A 169 -15.67 3.99 7.09
N LEU A 170 -14.62 3.38 6.50
CA LEU A 170 -14.39 1.93 6.64
C LEU A 170 -14.08 1.52 8.08
N LEU A 171 -13.36 2.37 8.83
CA LEU A 171 -13.13 2.16 10.27
C LEU A 171 -14.45 2.24 11.06
N MET A 172 -15.31 3.22 10.78
CA MET A 172 -16.64 3.34 11.41
C MET A 172 -17.49 2.10 11.10
N ILE A 173 -17.52 1.64 9.84
CA ILE A 173 -18.23 0.42 9.44
C ILE A 173 -17.67 -0.81 10.15
N HIS A 174 -16.35 -0.94 10.26
CA HIS A 174 -15.71 -2.01 11.02
C HIS A 174 -16.14 -2.08 12.49
N ARG A 175 -16.51 -0.93 13.05
CA ARG A 175 -16.99 -0.79 14.42
C ARG A 175 -18.51 -0.78 14.54
N GLU A 176 -19.23 -1.10 13.49
CA GLU A 176 -20.69 -1.06 13.44
C GLU A 176 -21.30 0.33 13.74
N GLN A 177 -20.49 1.39 13.58
CA GLN A 177 -20.90 2.79 13.71
C GLN A 177 -21.53 3.27 12.40
N TYR A 178 -22.62 2.59 11.98
CA TYR A 178 -23.24 2.83 10.68
C TYR A 178 -23.89 4.22 10.56
N ALA A 179 -24.41 4.76 11.66
CA ALA A 179 -25.02 6.09 11.65
C ALA A 179 -23.98 7.20 11.39
N GLU A 180 -22.79 7.09 11.99
CA GLU A 180 -21.69 8.05 11.81
C GLU A 180 -21.08 7.92 10.39
N ALA A 181 -20.91 6.71 9.90
CA ALA A 181 -20.42 6.46 8.52
C ALA A 181 -21.42 7.01 7.48
N LEU A 182 -22.71 6.80 7.70
CA LEU A 182 -23.79 7.33 6.85
C LEU A 182 -23.74 8.86 6.81
N GLN A 183 -23.73 9.50 7.97
CA GLN A 183 -23.70 10.97 8.07
C GLN A 183 -22.48 11.54 7.34
N MET A 184 -21.31 10.94 7.55
CA MET A 184 -20.08 11.38 6.89
C MET A 184 -20.18 11.25 5.37
N ALA A 185 -20.71 10.13 4.86
CA ALA A 185 -20.87 9.91 3.43
C ALA A 185 -21.86 10.90 2.81
N GLU A 186 -23.01 11.16 3.47
CA GLU A 186 -24.01 12.13 3.02
C GLU A 186 -23.45 13.57 3.00
N ASP A 187 -22.65 13.95 4.02
CA ASP A 187 -21.99 15.25 4.08
C ASP A 187 -20.97 15.44 2.95
N LEU A 188 -20.24 14.39 2.60
CA LEU A 188 -19.30 14.43 1.49
C LEU A 188 -20.02 14.57 0.15
N ILE A 189 -21.10 13.83 -0.06
CA ILE A 189 -21.94 13.92 -1.28
C ILE A 189 -22.54 15.33 -1.42
N ALA A 190 -23.06 15.90 -0.32
CA ALA A 190 -23.58 17.28 -0.31
C ALA A 190 -22.53 18.31 -0.72
N LYS A 191 -21.25 18.05 -0.43
CA LYS A 191 -20.10 18.86 -0.88
C LYS A 191 -19.60 18.47 -2.29
N ARG A 192 -20.34 17.63 -3.03
CA ARG A 192 -19.96 17.06 -4.34
C ARG A 192 -18.64 16.26 -4.32
N LYS A 193 -18.32 15.64 -3.19
CA LYS A 193 -17.22 14.70 -3.03
C LYS A 193 -17.80 13.28 -3.05
N PHE A 194 -17.72 12.61 -4.17
CA PHE A 194 -18.32 11.28 -4.36
C PHE A 194 -17.34 10.13 -4.07
N GLY A 195 -16.07 10.45 -3.82
CA GLY A 195 -14.96 9.50 -3.68
C GLY A 195 -14.29 9.17 -5.01
N ASP A 196 -13.22 8.36 -4.97
CA ASP A 196 -12.34 8.11 -6.13
C ASP A 196 -12.68 6.82 -6.87
N PHE A 197 -13.64 6.03 -6.37
CA PHE A 197 -14.03 4.75 -6.96
C PHE A 197 -15.46 4.79 -7.50
N GLN A 198 -15.62 4.26 -8.71
CA GLN A 198 -16.93 4.12 -9.36
C GLN A 198 -17.13 2.67 -9.82
N ASN A 199 -18.31 2.10 -9.51
CA ASN A 199 -18.74 0.79 -9.98
C ASN A 199 -20.20 0.88 -10.43
N LYS A 200 -20.55 0.27 -11.57
CA LYS A 200 -21.92 0.25 -12.13
C LYS A 200 -22.59 1.65 -12.19
N GLY A 201 -21.79 2.70 -12.46
CA GLY A 201 -22.29 4.08 -12.55
C GLY A 201 -22.52 4.79 -11.21
N LYS A 202 -22.20 4.18 -10.08
CA LYS A 202 -22.39 4.69 -8.73
C LYS A 202 -21.04 4.86 -8.04
N TRP A 203 -20.86 5.94 -7.26
CA TRP A 203 -19.61 6.24 -6.56
C TRP A 203 -19.57 5.59 -5.19
N ILE A 204 -18.36 5.42 -4.64
CA ILE A 204 -18.14 4.73 -3.36
C ILE A 204 -18.92 5.34 -2.20
N ASN A 205 -19.02 6.66 -2.10
CA ASN A 205 -19.76 7.30 -1.02
C ASN A 205 -21.27 7.02 -1.12
N GLU A 206 -21.80 6.86 -2.32
CA GLU A 206 -23.21 6.44 -2.53
C GLU A 206 -23.43 4.98 -2.13
N TYR A 207 -22.46 4.11 -2.36
CA TYR A 207 -22.48 2.73 -1.88
C TYR A 207 -22.46 2.66 -0.35
N ILE A 208 -21.63 3.47 0.30
CA ILE A 208 -21.58 3.56 1.78
C ILE A 208 -22.92 3.99 2.33
N VAL A 209 -23.58 5.00 1.73
CA VAL A 209 -24.91 5.47 2.13
C VAL A 209 -25.92 4.32 2.08
N ASP A 210 -25.96 3.58 0.98
CA ASP A 210 -26.95 2.48 0.84
C ASP A 210 -26.63 1.34 1.82
N TYR A 211 -25.38 0.95 1.93
CA TYR A 211 -24.93 -0.10 2.84
C TYR A 211 -25.28 0.22 4.31
N CYS A 212 -24.95 1.44 4.76
CA CYS A 212 -25.25 1.84 6.14
C CYS A 212 -26.77 1.93 6.39
N LYS A 213 -27.56 2.42 5.40
CA LYS A 213 -29.03 2.45 5.52
C LYS A 213 -29.65 1.06 5.59
N GLU A 214 -29.05 0.08 4.92
CA GLU A 214 -29.50 -1.31 5.02
C GLU A 214 -29.21 -1.88 6.41
N LYS A 215 -27.97 -1.73 6.89
CA LYS A 215 -27.57 -2.18 8.24
C LYS A 215 -28.40 -1.59 9.37
N LEU A 216 -28.69 -0.29 9.30
CA LEU A 216 -29.54 0.40 10.31
C LEU A 216 -31.03 0.00 10.27
N LYS A 217 -31.47 -0.80 9.31
CA LYS A 217 -32.85 -1.37 9.29
C LYS A 217 -32.88 -2.79 9.83
N GLU A 218 -31.74 -3.47 9.86
CA GLU A 218 -31.62 -4.84 10.38
C GLU A 218 -31.55 -4.85 11.92
N ASP A 219 -31.17 -3.72 12.55
CA ASP A 219 -31.16 -3.49 14.00
C ASP A 219 -32.53 -2.97 14.49
#